data_560fb77e487458261cd94f494b154c9e
#
_entry.id   560fb77e487458261cd94f494b154c9e
#
_cell.length_a   1.000
_cell.length_b   1.000
_cell.length_c   1.000
_cell.angle_alpha   90.00
_cell.angle_beta   90.00
_cell.angle_gamma   90.00
#
_symmetry.space_group_name_H-M   'P 1'
#
loop_
_entity.id
_entity.type
_entity.pdbx_description
1 polymer ?
#
loop_
_entity_poly.entity_id
_entity_poly.type
_entity_poly.pdbx_seq_one_letter_code
_entity_poly.pdbx_strand_id
1 'polypeptide(L)'
;NYIGSKRTLMGFLYEIIQGVTGYEDDKGYVFADLFAGTSTVGSFFRNLGWNVISNDVQYYSYVLAKHYIENDNSVRKDLFNYFNHLSGIEGFIYNNYCQGSGSGRNYFTDGNGKRCDAIRTELERMHLSKEIDDSTYFFILASLINSIDKYANTASVYGAFLKQIKKSAQKEF
;
A
#
# COMPACT_ATOMS: atom_id res chain seq x y z
N ASN A 1 -5.08 1.87 -8.44
CA ASN A 1 -6.22 2.81 -8.61
C ASN A 1 -7.25 2.61 -7.51
N TYR A 2 -6.98 3.18 -6.35
CA TYR A 2 -7.94 3.17 -5.24
C TYR A 2 -9.15 4.06 -5.57
N ILE A 3 -10.36 3.54 -5.33
CA ILE A 3 -11.61 4.31 -5.45
C ILE A 3 -11.56 5.44 -4.40
N GLY A 4 -11.85 6.67 -4.85
CA GLY A 4 -11.85 7.84 -3.97
C GLY A 4 -10.46 8.42 -3.67
N SER A 5 -9.41 7.98 -4.38
CA SER A 5 -8.10 8.63 -4.27
C SER A 5 -8.21 10.11 -4.66
N LYS A 6 -7.74 10.99 -3.77
CA LYS A 6 -7.81 12.45 -3.94
C LYS A 6 -6.60 13.04 -4.66
N ARG A 7 -5.74 12.20 -5.25
CA ARG A 7 -4.47 12.64 -5.85
C ARG A 7 -4.63 13.75 -6.91
N THR A 8 -5.69 13.68 -7.72
CA THR A 8 -5.98 14.69 -8.74
C THR A 8 -6.62 15.97 -8.18
N LEU A 9 -7.03 15.95 -6.92
CA LEU A 9 -7.69 17.07 -6.23
C LEU A 9 -6.73 17.85 -5.32
N MET A 10 -5.44 17.48 -5.26
CA MET A 10 -4.51 18.05 -4.28
C MET A 10 -4.36 19.57 -4.41
N GLY A 11 -4.20 20.10 -5.63
CA GLY A 11 -4.13 21.55 -5.87
C GLY A 11 -5.37 22.26 -5.34
N PHE A 12 -6.55 21.78 -5.72
CA PHE A 12 -7.82 22.34 -5.28
C PHE A 12 -8.00 22.31 -3.75
N LEU A 13 -7.68 21.17 -3.10
CA LEU A 13 -7.79 21.05 -1.65
C LEU A 13 -6.80 21.98 -0.94
N TYR A 14 -5.59 22.12 -1.46
CA TYR A 14 -4.58 23.01 -0.92
C TYR A 14 -5.05 24.48 -0.97
N GLU A 15 -5.53 24.95 -2.12
CA GLU A 15 -6.02 26.31 -2.31
C GLU A 15 -7.19 26.63 -1.38
N ILE A 16 -8.15 25.70 -1.22
CA ILE A 16 -9.27 25.90 -0.29
C ILE A 16 -8.80 25.99 1.15
N ILE A 17 -7.95 25.06 1.58
CA ILE A 17 -7.45 25.04 2.97
C ILE A 17 -6.66 26.31 3.25
N GLN A 18 -5.81 26.74 2.34
CA GLN A 18 -5.06 28.00 2.45
C GLN A 18 -6.00 29.20 2.53
N GLY A 19 -6.99 29.28 1.65
CA GLY A 19 -7.94 30.40 1.61
C GLY A 19 -8.79 30.50 2.86
N VAL A 20 -9.19 29.38 3.47
CA VAL A 20 -10.04 29.35 4.67
C VAL A 20 -9.22 29.56 5.96
N THR A 21 -8.03 28.97 6.03
CA THR A 21 -7.23 29.00 7.27
C THR A 21 -6.27 30.19 7.32
N GLY A 22 -5.96 30.79 6.17
CA GLY A 22 -4.97 31.88 6.08
C GLY A 22 -3.57 31.45 6.53
N TYR A 23 -3.24 30.14 6.40
CA TYR A 23 -1.95 29.65 6.85
C TYR A 23 -0.80 30.17 5.97
N GLU A 24 0.37 30.29 6.60
CA GLU A 24 1.65 30.58 5.94
C GLU A 24 2.55 29.35 6.00
N ASP A 25 3.29 29.05 4.95
CA ASP A 25 3.95 27.75 4.70
C ASP A 25 5.00 27.31 5.73
N ASP A 26 5.44 28.18 6.64
CA ASP A 26 6.57 27.94 7.53
C ASP A 26 6.21 27.71 9.02
N LYS A 27 4.93 27.55 9.37
CA LYS A 27 4.47 27.58 10.78
C LYS A 27 4.22 26.25 11.47
N GLY A 28 4.59 25.11 10.88
CA GLY A 28 4.47 23.82 11.56
C GLY A 28 3.04 23.45 12.00
N TYR A 29 2.06 23.70 11.15
CA TYR A 29 0.65 23.39 11.40
C TYR A 29 0.40 21.91 11.66
N VAL A 30 -0.73 21.61 12.28
CA VAL A 30 -1.23 20.23 12.46
C VAL A 30 -2.38 20.00 11.49
N PHE A 31 -2.27 18.97 10.68
CA PHE A 31 -3.32 18.50 9.76
C PHE A 31 -3.88 17.16 10.23
N ALA A 32 -5.17 17.08 10.49
CA ALA A 32 -5.84 15.84 10.87
C ALA A 32 -6.66 15.29 9.68
N ASP A 33 -6.25 14.13 9.15
CA ASP A 33 -6.96 13.37 8.13
C ASP A 33 -7.71 12.21 8.80
N LEU A 34 -9.00 12.41 9.09
CA LEU A 34 -9.81 11.47 9.85
C LEU A 34 -10.31 10.27 9.04
N PHE A 35 -10.22 10.33 7.71
CA PHE A 35 -10.63 9.29 6.78
C PHE A 35 -9.57 9.15 5.68
N ALA A 36 -8.36 8.78 6.11
CA ALA A 36 -7.13 8.93 5.34
C ALA A 36 -7.06 8.04 4.08
N GLY A 37 -7.77 6.92 4.03
CA GLY A 37 -7.77 6.01 2.89
C GLY A 37 -6.35 5.61 2.49
N THR A 38 -5.89 6.10 1.34
CA THR A 38 -4.53 5.84 0.84
C THR A 38 -3.46 6.78 1.41
N SER A 39 -3.79 7.59 2.41
CA SER A 39 -2.92 8.60 3.01
C SER A 39 -2.36 9.65 2.04
N THR A 40 -2.98 9.82 0.87
CA THR A 40 -2.51 10.74 -0.17
C THR A 40 -2.55 12.19 0.30
N VAL A 41 -3.61 12.59 1.00
CA VAL A 41 -3.78 13.97 1.50
C VAL A 41 -2.80 14.22 2.65
N GLY A 42 -2.76 13.34 3.64
CA GLY A 42 -1.83 13.45 4.77
C GLY A 42 -0.36 13.50 4.30
N SER A 43 0.02 12.64 3.35
CA SER A 43 1.36 12.65 2.77
C SER A 43 1.71 13.97 2.08
N PHE A 44 0.73 14.59 1.40
CA PHE A 44 0.93 15.89 0.78
C PHE A 44 1.26 16.97 1.83
N PHE A 45 0.46 17.07 2.91
CA PHE A 45 0.71 18.06 3.98
C PHE A 45 1.98 17.77 4.78
N ARG A 46 2.33 16.49 4.99
CA ARG A 46 3.63 16.11 5.57
C ARG A 46 4.80 16.63 4.73
N ASN A 47 4.72 16.53 3.41
CA ASN A 47 5.76 17.04 2.51
C ASN A 47 5.88 18.57 2.51
N LEU A 48 4.85 19.28 2.96
CA LEU A 48 4.90 20.73 3.23
C LEU A 48 5.45 21.07 4.63
N GLY A 49 5.89 20.06 5.40
CA GLY A 49 6.45 20.26 6.74
C GLY A 49 5.43 20.32 7.87
N TRP A 50 4.15 19.96 7.62
CA TRP A 50 3.12 19.92 8.64
C TRP A 50 3.19 18.66 9.49
N ASN A 51 2.79 18.76 10.74
CA ASN A 51 2.52 17.60 11.57
C ASN A 51 1.20 16.98 11.13
N VAL A 52 1.18 15.68 10.85
CA VAL A 52 0.00 15.00 10.33
C VAL A 52 -0.51 13.95 11.32
N ILE A 53 -1.79 14.04 11.63
CA ILE A 53 -2.54 13.01 12.36
C ILE A 53 -3.41 12.29 11.34
N SER A 54 -3.19 11.00 11.17
CA SER A 54 -3.90 10.18 10.18
C SER A 54 -4.72 9.10 10.87
N ASN A 55 -5.99 8.97 10.49
CA ASN A 55 -6.90 7.96 11.00
C ASN A 55 -7.70 7.30 9.87
N ASP A 56 -7.89 6.00 9.98
CA ASP A 56 -8.81 5.23 9.13
C ASP A 56 -9.20 3.93 9.83
N VAL A 57 -10.38 3.40 9.51
CA VAL A 57 -10.88 2.12 10.06
C VAL A 57 -10.21 0.91 9.40
N GLN A 58 -9.68 1.08 8.19
CA GLN A 58 -9.09 -0.01 7.39
C GLN A 58 -7.63 -0.24 7.74
N TYR A 59 -7.26 -1.49 8.05
CA TYR A 59 -5.88 -1.82 8.40
C TYR A 59 -4.87 -1.53 7.27
N TYR A 60 -5.25 -1.73 6.01
CA TYR A 60 -4.38 -1.38 4.89
C TYR A 60 -4.08 0.14 4.84
N SER A 61 -5.06 0.99 5.19
CA SER A 61 -4.88 2.44 5.29
C SER A 61 -3.89 2.79 6.41
N TYR A 62 -3.98 2.11 7.56
CA TYR A 62 -3.00 2.23 8.63
C TYR A 62 -1.58 1.88 8.15
N VAL A 63 -1.42 0.78 7.43
CA VAL A 63 -0.12 0.38 6.86
C VAL A 63 0.43 1.45 5.91
N LEU A 64 -0.43 2.01 5.04
CA LEU A 64 -0.04 3.08 4.13
C LEU A 64 0.32 4.37 4.88
N ALA A 65 -0.40 4.72 5.95
CA ALA A 65 -0.09 5.87 6.79
C ALA A 65 1.25 5.71 7.50
N LYS A 66 1.53 4.54 8.08
CA LYS A 66 2.83 4.22 8.68
C LYS A 66 3.98 4.42 7.68
N HIS A 67 3.77 4.04 6.42
CA HIS A 67 4.76 4.22 5.38
C HIS A 67 4.88 5.67 4.90
N TYR A 68 3.76 6.32 4.52
CA TYR A 68 3.82 7.61 3.85
C TYR A 68 3.93 8.82 4.79
N ILE A 69 3.52 8.67 6.04
CA ILE A 69 3.45 9.77 7.02
C ILE A 69 4.49 9.62 8.11
N GLU A 70 4.62 8.45 8.71
CA GLU A 70 5.47 8.23 9.88
C GLU A 70 6.92 7.87 9.51
N ASN A 71 7.13 7.17 8.39
CA ASN A 71 8.45 6.68 8.00
C ASN A 71 9.44 7.82 7.72
N ASP A 72 10.63 7.72 8.30
CA ASP A 72 11.73 8.69 8.19
C ASP A 72 12.77 8.34 7.10
N ASN A 73 12.49 7.35 6.27
CA ASN A 73 13.38 6.81 5.22
C ASN A 73 14.62 6.04 5.72
N SER A 74 14.71 5.70 6.99
CA SER A 74 15.78 4.86 7.56
C SER A 74 15.63 3.37 7.27
N VAL A 75 14.88 3.01 6.23
CA VAL A 75 14.46 1.64 5.93
C VAL A 75 15.51 0.81 5.20
N ARG A 76 15.48 -0.49 5.45
CA ARG A 76 16.35 -1.51 4.84
C ARG A 76 15.95 -1.81 3.39
N LYS A 77 16.28 -0.90 2.47
CA LYS A 77 15.99 -1.06 1.02
C LYS A 77 16.74 -2.24 0.38
N ASP A 78 17.84 -2.67 0.98
CA ASP A 78 18.60 -3.86 0.58
C ASP A 78 17.75 -5.14 0.61
N LEU A 79 16.75 -5.20 1.50
CA LEU A 79 15.85 -6.34 1.61
C LEU A 79 14.94 -6.56 0.38
N PHE A 80 14.72 -5.55 -0.46
CA PHE A 80 13.95 -5.76 -1.70
C PHE A 80 14.54 -6.83 -2.59
N ASN A 81 15.87 -6.87 -2.70
CA ASN A 81 16.52 -7.91 -3.48
C ASN A 81 16.25 -9.30 -2.88
N TYR A 82 16.30 -9.43 -1.56
CA TYR A 82 15.97 -10.66 -0.86
C TYR A 82 14.52 -11.10 -1.12
N PHE A 83 13.55 -10.21 -0.87
CA PHE A 83 12.13 -10.52 -1.06
C PHE A 83 11.79 -10.84 -2.52
N ASN A 84 12.44 -10.18 -3.47
CA ASN A 84 12.23 -10.41 -4.90
C ASN A 84 12.74 -11.78 -5.39
N HIS A 85 13.59 -12.45 -4.65
CA HIS A 85 14.12 -13.77 -5.00
C HIS A 85 13.54 -14.91 -4.15
N LEU A 86 12.55 -14.64 -3.32
CA LEU A 86 11.87 -15.69 -2.57
C LEU A 86 11.15 -16.67 -3.52
N SER A 87 11.28 -17.95 -3.23
CA SER A 87 10.46 -18.97 -3.87
C SER A 87 9.00 -18.82 -3.45
N GLY A 88 8.08 -18.83 -4.41
CA GLY A 88 6.65 -18.73 -4.13
C GLY A 88 6.13 -19.93 -3.31
N ILE A 89 5.16 -19.69 -2.45
CA ILE A 89 4.49 -20.73 -1.65
C ILE A 89 2.99 -20.77 -1.89
N GLU A 90 2.36 -21.91 -1.72
CA GLU A 90 0.90 -22.09 -1.84
C GLU A 90 0.23 -21.76 -0.49
N GLY A 91 0.08 -20.45 -0.21
CA GLY A 91 -0.51 -19.94 1.01
C GLY A 91 -1.97 -19.47 0.81
N PHE A 92 -2.38 -18.51 1.65
CA PHE A 92 -3.74 -18.01 1.68
C PHE A 92 -4.18 -17.34 0.37
N ILE A 93 -3.32 -16.48 -0.21
CA ILE A 93 -3.63 -15.75 -1.43
C ILE A 93 -3.74 -16.71 -2.61
N TYR A 94 -2.78 -17.60 -2.77
CA TYR A 94 -2.83 -18.61 -3.81
C TYR A 94 -4.11 -19.44 -3.72
N ASN A 95 -4.37 -20.05 -2.57
CA ASN A 95 -5.47 -20.99 -2.39
C ASN A 95 -6.87 -20.34 -2.52
N ASN A 96 -7.00 -19.04 -2.29
CA ASN A 96 -8.30 -18.37 -2.28
C ASN A 96 -8.54 -17.41 -3.46
N TYR A 97 -7.48 -16.97 -4.18
CA TYR A 97 -7.59 -15.89 -5.15
C TYR A 97 -6.96 -16.18 -6.52
N CYS A 98 -6.35 -17.35 -6.71
CA CYS A 98 -5.74 -17.76 -7.98
C CYS A 98 -6.54 -18.83 -8.69
N GLN A 99 -6.52 -18.80 -10.03
CA GLN A 99 -7.27 -19.73 -10.85
C GLN A 99 -6.80 -21.18 -10.69
N GLY A 100 -5.48 -21.42 -10.68
CA GLY A 100 -4.87 -22.74 -10.57
C GLY A 100 -5.11 -23.43 -9.23
N SER A 101 -5.54 -22.70 -8.21
CA SER A 101 -5.91 -23.29 -6.91
C SER A 101 -7.24 -24.03 -6.91
N GLY A 102 -8.06 -23.89 -7.96
CA GLY A 102 -9.42 -24.43 -8.00
C GLY A 102 -10.45 -23.60 -7.23
N SER A 103 -10.09 -22.43 -6.70
CA SER A 103 -11.02 -21.55 -5.95
C SER A 103 -12.13 -20.94 -6.79
N GLY A 104 -12.05 -21.03 -8.11
CA GLY A 104 -12.95 -20.36 -9.05
C GLY A 104 -12.73 -18.86 -9.15
N ARG A 105 -11.69 -18.33 -8.52
CA ARG A 105 -11.34 -16.91 -8.51
C ARG A 105 -10.09 -16.67 -9.35
N ASN A 106 -10.03 -15.51 -9.99
CA ASN A 106 -8.97 -15.16 -10.94
C ASN A 106 -8.42 -13.75 -10.67
N TYR A 107 -8.14 -13.44 -9.39
CA TYR A 107 -7.58 -12.14 -8.99
C TYR A 107 -6.10 -12.03 -9.29
N PHE A 108 -5.36 -13.13 -9.26
CA PHE A 108 -3.93 -13.17 -9.54
C PHE A 108 -3.59 -14.36 -10.42
N THR A 109 -2.48 -14.26 -11.16
CA THR A 109 -1.80 -15.44 -11.69
C THR A 109 -1.28 -16.29 -10.53
N ASP A 110 -1.11 -17.58 -10.76
CA ASP A 110 -0.60 -18.50 -9.73
C ASP A 110 0.79 -18.05 -9.22
N GLY A 111 1.66 -17.58 -10.13
CA GLY A 111 2.97 -17.05 -9.77
C GLY A 111 2.89 -15.86 -8.83
N ASN A 112 2.06 -14.87 -9.17
CA ASN A 112 1.89 -13.67 -8.32
C ASN A 112 1.23 -14.00 -6.98
N GLY A 113 0.25 -14.90 -6.95
CA GLY A 113 -0.37 -15.34 -5.70
C GLY A 113 0.61 -16.04 -4.76
N LYS A 114 1.37 -17.01 -5.29
CA LYS A 114 2.42 -17.72 -4.52
C LYS A 114 3.52 -16.78 -4.03
N ARG A 115 3.90 -15.80 -4.84
CA ARG A 115 4.89 -14.79 -4.48
C ARG A 115 4.39 -13.86 -3.39
N CYS A 116 3.13 -13.42 -3.48
CA CYS A 116 2.49 -12.63 -2.44
C CYS A 116 2.50 -13.35 -1.08
N ASP A 117 2.13 -14.63 -1.08
CA ASP A 117 2.15 -15.46 0.13
C ASP A 117 3.57 -15.60 0.69
N ALA A 118 4.57 -15.85 -0.15
CA ALA A 118 5.95 -15.98 0.28
C ALA A 118 6.48 -14.69 0.94
N ILE A 119 6.29 -13.56 0.26
CA ILE A 119 6.73 -12.25 0.77
C ILE A 119 6.01 -11.93 2.09
N ARG A 120 4.69 -12.11 2.15
CA ARG A 120 3.90 -11.79 3.34
C ARG A 120 4.30 -12.66 4.54
N THR A 121 4.50 -13.95 4.31
CA THR A 121 4.88 -14.90 5.37
C THR A 121 6.28 -14.60 5.91
N GLU A 122 7.23 -14.38 5.03
CA GLU A 122 8.62 -14.11 5.43
C GLU A 122 8.74 -12.74 6.10
N LEU A 123 8.04 -11.72 5.60
CA LEU A 123 8.03 -10.40 6.21
C LEU A 123 7.49 -10.45 7.66
N GLU A 124 6.41 -11.20 7.89
CA GLU A 124 5.86 -11.42 9.23
C GLU A 124 6.85 -12.15 10.14
N ARG A 125 7.49 -13.20 9.62
CA ARG A 125 8.51 -13.95 10.37
C ARG A 125 9.65 -13.03 10.84
N MET A 126 10.20 -12.23 9.92
CA MET A 126 11.30 -11.31 10.22
C MET A 126 10.90 -10.23 11.24
N HIS A 127 9.67 -9.74 11.16
CA HIS A 127 9.16 -8.75 12.11
C HIS A 127 8.96 -9.35 13.51
N LEU A 128 8.33 -10.52 13.61
CA LEU A 128 8.12 -11.23 14.88
C LEU A 128 9.43 -11.65 15.55
N SER A 129 10.43 -12.05 14.77
CA SER A 129 11.76 -12.38 15.26
C SER A 129 12.65 -11.17 15.56
N LYS A 130 12.15 -9.95 15.31
CA LYS A 130 12.87 -8.66 15.46
C LYS A 130 14.13 -8.54 14.60
N GLU A 131 14.17 -9.24 13.47
CA GLU A 131 15.22 -9.08 12.46
C GLU A 131 15.07 -7.76 11.70
N ILE A 132 13.84 -7.23 11.63
CA ILE A 132 13.52 -5.91 11.09
C ILE A 132 12.67 -5.12 12.09
N ASP A 133 12.78 -3.81 12.04
CA ASP A 133 11.98 -2.87 12.82
C ASP A 133 10.62 -2.57 12.17
N ASP A 134 9.76 -1.87 12.91
CA ASP A 134 8.44 -1.46 12.45
C ASP A 134 8.50 -0.60 11.17
N SER A 135 9.45 0.33 11.09
CA SER A 135 9.61 1.19 9.92
C SER A 135 9.87 0.39 8.65
N THR A 136 10.80 -0.56 8.71
CA THR A 136 11.12 -1.47 7.62
C THR A 136 9.95 -2.40 7.28
N TYR A 137 9.29 -2.96 8.32
CA TYR A 137 8.12 -3.81 8.14
C TYR A 137 7.00 -3.08 7.36
N PHE A 138 6.58 -1.91 7.83
CA PHE A 138 5.49 -1.16 7.18
C PHE A 138 5.88 -0.63 5.80
N PHE A 139 7.14 -0.29 5.59
CA PHE A 139 7.63 0.10 4.27
C PHE A 139 7.50 -1.03 3.25
N ILE A 140 7.97 -2.24 3.57
CA ILE A 140 7.90 -3.39 2.67
C ILE A 140 6.44 -3.85 2.50
N LEU A 141 5.66 -3.87 3.58
CA LEU A 141 4.24 -4.24 3.52
C LEU A 141 3.43 -3.27 2.65
N ALA A 142 3.66 -1.96 2.76
CA ALA A 142 3.03 -0.96 1.90
C ALA A 142 3.44 -1.13 0.43
N SER A 143 4.70 -1.46 0.17
CA SER A 143 5.20 -1.77 -1.17
C SER A 143 4.52 -3.00 -1.76
N LEU A 144 4.31 -4.04 -0.96
CA LEU A 144 3.55 -5.24 -1.35
C LEU A 144 2.08 -4.88 -1.66
N ILE A 145 1.41 -4.10 -0.81
CA ILE A 145 0.02 -3.64 -1.04
C ILE A 145 -0.08 -2.86 -2.36
N ASN A 146 0.85 -1.97 -2.64
CA ASN A 146 0.87 -1.22 -3.90
C ASN A 146 1.12 -2.13 -5.12
N SER A 147 1.94 -3.16 -4.97
CA SER A 147 2.18 -4.17 -6.01
C SER A 147 0.92 -5.01 -6.25
N ILE A 148 0.24 -5.44 -5.19
CA ILE A 148 -1.04 -6.14 -5.27
C ILE A 148 -2.06 -5.30 -6.07
N ASP A 149 -2.24 -4.02 -5.74
CA ASP A 149 -3.15 -3.14 -6.47
C ASP A 149 -2.81 -3.02 -7.95
N LYS A 150 -1.53 -2.90 -8.27
CA LYS A 150 -1.04 -2.75 -9.64
C LYS A 150 -1.24 -4.01 -10.50
N TYR A 151 -1.00 -5.18 -9.92
CA TYR A 151 -0.95 -6.45 -10.65
C TYR A 151 -2.19 -7.33 -10.45
N ALA A 152 -3.14 -6.93 -9.60
CA ALA A 152 -4.41 -7.63 -9.47
C ALA A 152 -5.22 -7.59 -10.77
N ASN A 153 -5.86 -8.71 -11.11
CA ASN A 153 -6.69 -8.87 -12.31
C ASN A 153 -8.10 -8.33 -12.07
N THR A 154 -8.21 -7.05 -11.77
CA THR A 154 -9.47 -6.37 -11.47
C THR A 154 -9.74 -5.23 -12.46
N ALA A 155 -11.00 -4.83 -12.59
CA ALA A 155 -11.44 -3.69 -13.38
C ALA A 155 -11.48 -2.39 -12.53
N SER A 156 -10.45 -2.13 -11.74
CA SER A 156 -10.36 -1.00 -10.79
C SER A 156 -11.28 -1.09 -9.57
N VAL A 157 -12.01 -2.18 -9.39
CA VAL A 157 -12.84 -2.45 -8.22
C VAL A 157 -12.51 -3.84 -7.70
N TYR A 158 -12.16 -3.96 -6.42
CA TYR A 158 -11.82 -5.25 -5.82
C TYR A 158 -13.01 -6.21 -5.63
N GLY A 159 -14.24 -5.75 -5.86
CA GLY A 159 -15.43 -6.59 -5.79
C GLY A 159 -15.57 -7.62 -6.92
N ALA A 160 -14.80 -7.46 -8.01
CA ALA A 160 -14.87 -8.37 -9.16
C ALA A 160 -13.51 -8.54 -9.85
N PHE A 161 -13.22 -9.76 -10.25
CA PHE A 161 -12.07 -10.07 -11.10
C PHE A 161 -12.49 -10.19 -12.57
N LEU A 162 -11.55 -9.98 -13.48
CA LEU A 162 -11.77 -10.16 -14.91
C LEU A 162 -11.70 -11.65 -15.27
N LYS A 163 -12.59 -12.09 -16.17
CA LYS A 163 -12.60 -13.48 -16.67
C LYS A 163 -11.28 -13.88 -17.34
N GLN A 164 -10.68 -12.93 -18.08
CA GLN A 164 -9.36 -13.10 -18.70
C GLN A 164 -8.32 -12.30 -17.94
N ILE A 165 -7.12 -12.86 -17.79
CA ILE A 165 -5.99 -12.15 -17.16
C ILE A 165 -5.55 -10.98 -18.04
N LYS A 166 -5.66 -9.76 -17.53
CA LYS A 166 -5.21 -8.55 -18.21
C LYS A 166 -3.67 -8.49 -18.33
N LYS A 167 -3.16 -7.83 -19.36
CA LYS A 167 -1.71 -7.74 -19.64
C LYS A 167 -0.87 -7.26 -18.45
N SER A 168 -1.39 -6.31 -17.64
CA SER A 168 -0.66 -5.85 -16.45
C SER A 168 -0.59 -6.91 -15.35
N ALA A 169 -1.60 -7.77 -15.21
CA ALA A 169 -1.64 -8.84 -14.22
C ALA A 169 -0.81 -10.08 -14.61
N GLN A 170 -0.39 -10.18 -15.88
CA GLN A 170 0.53 -11.24 -16.35
C GLN A 170 2.00 -10.95 -15.97
N LYS A 171 2.32 -9.72 -15.60
CA LYS A 171 3.67 -9.36 -15.16
C LYS A 171 3.89 -9.84 -13.73
N GLU A 172 5.07 -10.32 -13.45
CA GLU A 172 5.52 -10.61 -12.09
C GLU A 172 5.81 -9.32 -11.33
N PHE A 173 5.55 -9.31 -10.03
CA PHE A 173 5.89 -8.21 -9.15
C PHE A 173 6.97 -8.60 -8.13
#